data_a328f82e1f9d62cbe532221f985491ff
#
_entry.id   a328f82e1f9d62cbe532221f985491ff
#
_cell.length_a   1.000
_cell.length_b   1.000
_cell.length_c   1.000
_cell.angle_alpha   90.00
_cell.angle_beta   90.00
_cell.angle_gamma   90.00
#
_symmetry.space_group_name_H-M   'P 1'
#
loop_
_entity.id
_entity.type
_entity.pdbx_description
1 polymer ?
#
loop_
_entity_poly.entity_id
_entity_poly.type
_entity_poly.pdbx_seq_one_letter_code
_entity_poly.pdbx_strand_id
1 'polypeptide(L)'
;MEQIYVETNHVEDYIAYTKTIARMNMQLASSEDSLMYVTAELQYLMGNYPQAAAGLSTYLARFCPNGRYCTIATYYAANSYYQLKQYDNAIEQYSLLADMNGNPYMEEACMRVAELSYDKAEYRTAYYYFQQMSQVASSSAKRITAQVGMLRCSQNMADTTSVIAVASKLLEEQQIDSVTRNEALYCRAKAYWQGEQYGLALVDLTPIAKEVRTQQGAEAKYLLAACYYHLGAIDMAEQEIMSFTQMRTSHQYWLAKSLILLSDINVDRQELFQAKQYLLALQNNYHAQDDIQTAIESKLQAIAQKEAQQTTDTTYIQQL
;
A
#
# COMPACT_ATOMS: atom_id res chain seq x y z
N MET A 1 1.26 32.48 43.07
CA MET A 1 1.56 33.27 41.84
C MET A 1 1.96 32.36 40.69
N GLU A 2 2.97 31.50 40.84
CA GLU A 2 3.43 30.55 39.82
C GLU A 2 2.27 29.76 39.20
N GLN A 3 1.43 29.12 40.00
CA GLN A 3 0.30 28.34 39.53
C GLN A 3 -0.70 29.14 38.68
N ILE A 4 -0.94 30.41 38.99
CA ILE A 4 -1.81 31.29 38.23
C ILE A 4 -1.23 31.58 36.86
N TYR A 5 0.06 31.84 36.75
CA TYR A 5 0.74 32.08 35.47
C TYR A 5 0.80 30.83 34.60
N VAL A 6 0.89 29.65 35.19
CA VAL A 6 0.81 28.36 34.48
C VAL A 6 -0.61 28.14 33.94
N GLU A 7 -1.62 28.27 34.78
CA GLU A 7 -3.05 28.08 34.41
C GLU A 7 -3.52 29.10 33.35
N THR A 8 -2.99 30.32 33.38
CA THR A 8 -3.35 31.38 32.43
C THR A 8 -2.46 31.41 31.18
N ASN A 9 -1.48 30.51 31.04
CA ASN A 9 -0.54 30.46 29.94
C ASN A 9 0.36 31.72 29.77
N HIS A 10 0.67 32.40 30.89
CA HIS A 10 1.49 33.61 30.96
C HIS A 10 2.85 33.36 31.64
N VAL A 11 3.43 32.18 31.45
CA VAL A 11 4.66 31.75 32.10
C VAL A 11 5.88 32.58 31.74
N GLU A 12 5.96 33.09 30.52
CA GLU A 12 7.05 33.96 30.09
C GLU A 12 7.10 35.27 30.93
N ASP A 13 5.92 35.82 31.25
CA ASP A 13 5.82 37.01 32.11
C ASP A 13 6.27 36.70 33.55
N TYR A 14 5.96 35.50 34.08
CA TYR A 14 6.44 35.04 35.38
C TYR A 14 7.97 34.86 35.40
N ILE A 15 8.50 34.24 34.34
CA ILE A 15 9.96 34.04 34.18
C ILE A 15 10.66 35.42 34.10
N ALA A 16 10.13 36.35 33.31
CA ALA A 16 10.66 37.69 33.23
C ALA A 16 10.62 38.40 34.58
N TYR A 17 9.51 38.32 35.32
CA TYR A 17 9.37 38.87 36.66
C TYR A 17 10.34 38.23 37.64
N THR A 18 10.47 36.90 37.67
CA THR A 18 11.41 36.22 38.56
C THR A 18 12.88 36.54 38.27
N LYS A 19 13.23 36.74 36.96
CA LYS A 19 14.59 37.18 36.58
C LYS A 19 14.92 38.59 37.07
N THR A 20 13.93 39.47 37.16
CA THR A 20 14.13 40.81 37.72
C THR A 20 14.39 40.79 39.24
N ILE A 21 13.82 39.80 39.93
CA ILE A 21 14.00 39.63 41.39
C ILE A 21 15.26 38.82 41.72
N ALA A 22 15.60 37.82 40.84
CA ALA A 22 16.60 36.80 41.11
C ALA A 22 17.98 37.11 40.51
N ARG A 23 18.55 38.28 40.82
CA ARG A 23 20.00 38.50 40.62
C ARG A 23 20.86 37.53 41.47
N MET A 24 20.29 36.55 42.16
CA MET A 24 20.95 35.80 43.21
C MET A 24 20.94 34.26 43.17
N ASN A 25 20.38 33.53 42.20
CA ASN A 25 20.44 32.06 42.30
C ASN A 25 20.56 31.30 40.98
N MET A 26 21.61 30.45 40.89
CA MET A 26 21.86 29.44 39.84
C MET A 26 20.83 28.28 39.77
N GLN A 27 19.85 28.24 40.69
CA GLN A 27 18.76 27.23 40.69
C GLN A 27 17.64 27.52 39.71
N LEU A 28 17.63 28.67 39.04
CA LEU A 28 16.53 29.12 38.17
C LEU A 28 16.46 28.41 36.81
N ALA A 29 17.57 27.92 36.28
CA ALA A 29 17.57 27.31 34.94
C ALA A 29 16.76 26.00 34.86
N SER A 30 16.83 25.16 35.89
CA SER A 30 16.05 23.91 35.97
C SER A 30 14.56 24.15 36.29
N SER A 31 14.25 25.26 36.98
CA SER A 31 12.86 25.65 37.22
C SER A 31 12.21 26.27 36.00
N GLU A 32 12.96 27.01 35.17
CA GLU A 32 12.49 27.60 33.92
C GLU A 32 12.16 26.53 32.86
N ASP A 33 13.05 25.53 32.69
CA ASP A 33 12.83 24.37 31.83
C ASP A 33 11.51 23.65 32.22
N SER A 34 11.38 23.27 33.49
CA SER A 34 10.17 22.57 33.96
C SER A 34 8.93 23.41 33.85
N LEU A 35 8.99 24.71 34.13
CA LEU A 35 7.83 25.60 34.15
C LEU A 35 7.26 25.82 32.72
N MET A 36 8.15 26.05 31.75
CA MET A 36 7.72 26.19 30.35
C MET A 36 7.13 24.92 29.80
N TYR A 37 7.75 23.76 30.11
CA TYR A 37 7.22 22.48 29.66
C TYR A 37 5.83 22.20 30.27
N VAL A 38 5.69 22.30 31.62
CA VAL A 38 4.44 22.00 32.33
C VAL A 38 3.28 22.90 31.85
N THR A 39 3.59 24.16 31.56
CA THR A 39 2.57 25.07 31.01
C THR A 39 2.06 24.64 29.64
N ALA A 40 2.97 24.29 28.75
CA ALA A 40 2.60 23.82 27.41
C ALA A 40 1.92 22.43 27.45
N GLU A 41 2.38 21.53 28.34
CA GLU A 41 1.73 20.25 28.60
C GLU A 41 0.29 20.41 29.08
N LEU A 42 0.04 21.35 30.00
CA LEU A 42 -1.32 21.63 30.49
C LEU A 42 -2.24 22.05 29.35
N GLN A 43 -1.78 22.90 28.42
CA GLN A 43 -2.57 23.26 27.23
C GLN A 43 -2.87 22.03 26.35
N TYR A 44 -1.90 21.12 26.19
CA TYR A 44 -2.11 19.88 25.46
C TYR A 44 -3.16 18.99 26.13
N LEU A 45 -3.06 18.78 27.43
CA LEU A 45 -4.00 17.98 28.22
C LEU A 45 -5.43 18.56 28.23
N MET A 46 -5.56 19.88 28.15
CA MET A 46 -6.84 20.57 28.02
C MET A 46 -7.40 20.54 26.58
N GLY A 47 -6.67 20.00 25.60
CA GLY A 47 -7.08 20.00 24.21
C GLY A 47 -6.88 21.33 23.49
N ASN A 48 -6.20 22.30 24.10
CA ASN A 48 -5.88 23.59 23.52
C ASN A 48 -4.66 23.47 22.57
N TYR A 49 -4.79 22.66 21.50
CA TYR A 49 -3.70 22.31 20.63
C TYR A 49 -2.95 23.48 19.98
N PRO A 50 -3.59 24.61 19.60
CA PRO A 50 -2.86 25.76 19.07
C PRO A 50 -1.86 26.35 20.09
N GLN A 51 -2.30 26.53 21.35
CA GLN A 51 -1.46 27.04 22.42
C GLN A 51 -0.39 26.02 22.84
N ALA A 52 -0.76 24.72 22.87
CA ALA A 52 0.17 23.64 23.16
C ALA A 52 1.27 23.59 22.10
N ALA A 53 0.95 23.61 20.83
CA ALA A 53 1.92 23.58 19.74
C ALA A 53 2.89 24.78 19.80
N ALA A 54 2.38 25.99 20.04
CA ALA A 54 3.20 27.19 20.15
C ALA A 54 4.15 27.12 21.38
N GLY A 55 3.61 26.75 22.56
CA GLY A 55 4.38 26.64 23.78
C GLY A 55 5.44 25.55 23.71
N LEU A 56 5.09 24.36 23.18
CA LEU A 56 6.01 23.25 23.00
C LEU A 56 7.10 23.57 21.98
N SER A 57 6.78 24.24 20.87
CA SER A 57 7.77 24.66 19.87
C SER A 57 8.77 25.67 20.47
N THR A 58 8.28 26.61 21.30
CA THR A 58 9.14 27.55 22.04
C THR A 58 10.05 26.81 23.02
N TYR A 59 9.49 25.83 23.74
CA TYR A 59 10.26 24.99 24.65
C TYR A 59 11.36 24.21 23.90
N LEU A 60 11.01 23.54 22.81
CA LEU A 60 11.94 22.74 22.01
C LEU A 60 13.09 23.60 21.47
N ALA A 61 12.79 24.77 20.92
CA ALA A 61 13.79 25.68 20.38
C ALA A 61 14.76 26.20 21.43
N ARG A 62 14.30 26.37 22.69
CA ARG A 62 15.09 26.99 23.73
C ARG A 62 15.91 26.01 24.55
N PHE A 63 15.39 24.82 24.84
CA PHE A 63 15.98 23.88 25.80
C PHE A 63 16.54 22.60 25.16
N CYS A 64 16.08 22.22 23.97
CA CYS A 64 16.53 20.98 23.37
C CYS A 64 17.80 21.15 22.52
N PRO A 65 18.69 20.13 22.49
CA PRO A 65 18.45 18.74 22.94
C PRO A 65 18.75 18.47 24.42
N ASN A 66 19.16 19.44 25.19
CA ASN A 66 19.68 19.24 26.58
C ASN A 66 18.59 19.36 27.66
N GLY A 67 17.41 19.85 27.33
CA GLY A 67 16.28 20.00 28.24
C GLY A 67 15.74 18.63 28.70
N ARG A 68 15.25 18.62 29.96
CA ARG A 68 14.78 17.37 30.59
C ARG A 68 13.59 16.71 29.88
N TYR A 69 12.76 17.49 29.22
CA TYR A 69 11.48 17.04 28.66
C TYR A 69 11.47 16.97 27.14
N CYS A 70 12.63 17.05 26.46
CA CYS A 70 12.70 17.15 25.00
C CYS A 70 11.92 16.05 24.27
N THR A 71 12.09 14.79 24.65
CA THR A 71 11.41 13.67 23.98
C THR A 71 9.89 13.76 24.09
N ILE A 72 9.38 13.99 25.31
CA ILE A 72 7.92 14.07 25.51
C ILE A 72 7.34 15.37 24.95
N ALA A 73 8.08 16.48 24.99
CA ALA A 73 7.67 17.74 24.38
C ALA A 73 7.56 17.61 22.85
N THR A 74 8.52 16.93 22.21
CA THR A 74 8.44 16.62 20.77
C THR A 74 7.22 15.77 20.44
N TYR A 75 6.92 14.77 21.29
CA TYR A 75 5.74 13.92 21.12
C TYR A 75 4.42 14.73 21.23
N TYR A 76 4.28 15.57 22.22
CA TYR A 76 3.08 16.40 22.37
C TYR A 76 2.97 17.49 21.30
N ALA A 77 4.10 18.03 20.82
CA ALA A 77 4.12 18.96 19.69
C ALA A 77 3.63 18.27 18.42
N ALA A 78 4.18 17.09 18.12
CA ALA A 78 3.77 16.28 16.97
C ALA A 78 2.27 15.95 16.98
N ASN A 79 1.76 15.50 18.13
CA ASN A 79 0.32 15.23 18.33
C ASN A 79 -0.52 16.49 18.19
N SER A 80 -0.08 17.63 18.73
CA SER A 80 -0.81 18.90 18.62
C SER A 80 -0.94 19.33 17.16
N TYR A 81 0.16 19.27 16.39
CA TYR A 81 0.12 19.54 14.95
C TYR A 81 -0.77 18.55 14.19
N TYR A 82 -0.75 17.27 14.56
CA TYR A 82 -1.63 16.27 13.96
C TYR A 82 -3.12 16.59 14.18
N GLN A 83 -3.51 16.96 15.43
CA GLN A 83 -4.87 17.35 15.76
C GLN A 83 -5.30 18.62 15.02
N LEU A 84 -4.38 19.54 14.78
CA LEU A 84 -4.59 20.76 14.00
C LEU A 84 -4.61 20.52 12.49
N LYS A 85 -4.39 19.28 12.02
CA LYS A 85 -4.23 18.89 10.62
C LYS A 85 -3.07 19.61 9.91
N GLN A 86 -2.10 20.08 10.67
CA GLN A 86 -0.84 20.64 10.17
C GLN A 86 0.14 19.50 9.94
N TYR A 87 -0.15 18.66 8.93
CA TYR A 87 0.53 17.38 8.74
C TYR A 87 2.01 17.51 8.43
N ASP A 88 2.45 18.57 7.75
CA ASP A 88 3.88 18.78 7.48
C ASP A 88 4.66 19.00 8.78
N ASN A 89 4.14 19.84 9.68
CA ASN A 89 4.74 20.08 11.00
C ASN A 89 4.68 18.81 11.87
N ALA A 90 3.59 18.04 11.77
CA ALA A 90 3.47 16.77 12.48
C ALA A 90 4.52 15.76 12.01
N ILE A 91 4.70 15.60 10.70
CA ILE A 91 5.71 14.72 10.10
C ILE A 91 7.10 15.12 10.59
N GLU A 92 7.44 16.41 10.57
CA GLU A 92 8.73 16.90 11.05
C GLU A 92 9.00 16.47 12.50
N GLN A 93 8.05 16.71 13.41
CA GLN A 93 8.22 16.39 14.81
C GLN A 93 8.22 14.86 15.07
N TYR A 94 7.35 14.10 14.39
CA TYR A 94 7.36 12.64 14.52
C TYR A 94 8.64 12.04 13.92
N SER A 95 9.20 12.59 12.85
CA SER A 95 10.47 12.12 12.28
C SER A 95 11.63 12.30 13.26
N LEU A 96 11.67 13.43 13.97
CA LEU A 96 12.66 13.64 15.05
C LEU A 96 12.54 12.56 16.12
N LEU A 97 11.32 12.17 16.51
CA LEU A 97 11.11 11.08 17.48
C LEU A 97 11.53 9.71 16.91
N ALA A 98 11.21 9.44 15.65
CA ALA A 98 11.58 8.18 15.01
C ALA A 98 13.11 7.99 14.94
N ASP A 99 13.86 9.08 14.84
CA ASP A 99 15.33 9.08 14.81
C ASP A 99 15.98 9.03 16.22
N MET A 100 15.20 9.25 17.29
CA MET A 100 15.68 9.18 18.67
C MET A 100 15.70 7.74 19.18
N ASN A 101 16.86 7.10 19.21
CA ASN A 101 17.00 5.73 19.70
C ASN A 101 16.52 5.57 21.15
N GLY A 102 15.77 4.49 21.38
CA GLY A 102 15.37 4.08 22.74
C GLY A 102 14.28 4.92 23.39
N ASN A 103 13.60 5.80 22.64
CA ASN A 103 12.46 6.53 23.17
C ASN A 103 11.16 5.67 23.11
N PRO A 104 10.24 5.84 24.08
CA PRO A 104 9.02 5.03 24.16
C PRO A 104 8.00 5.32 23.04
N TYR A 105 8.16 6.42 22.30
CA TYR A 105 7.22 6.86 21.26
C TYR A 105 7.67 6.47 19.85
N MET A 106 8.82 5.80 19.69
CA MET A 106 9.42 5.48 18.40
C MET A 106 8.47 4.70 17.49
N GLU A 107 7.80 3.69 18.02
CA GLU A 107 6.85 2.86 17.26
C GLU A 107 5.68 3.69 16.72
N GLU A 108 5.07 4.53 17.57
CA GLU A 108 3.96 5.39 17.17
C GLU A 108 4.43 6.48 16.20
N ALA A 109 5.59 7.06 16.44
CA ALA A 109 6.17 8.07 15.56
C ALA A 109 6.42 7.53 14.16
N CYS A 110 7.05 6.35 14.04
CA CYS A 110 7.25 5.68 12.75
C CYS A 110 5.92 5.42 12.03
N MET A 111 4.91 4.94 12.77
CA MET A 111 3.58 4.69 12.19
C MET A 111 2.95 5.97 11.64
N ARG A 112 2.97 7.07 12.42
CA ARG A 112 2.38 8.35 12.01
C ARG A 112 3.07 8.96 10.80
N VAL A 113 4.40 8.96 10.77
CA VAL A 113 5.15 9.45 9.60
C VAL A 113 4.84 8.59 8.38
N ALA A 114 4.82 7.26 8.53
CA ALA A 114 4.53 6.35 7.43
C ALA A 114 3.12 6.56 6.85
N GLU A 115 2.09 6.65 7.70
CA GLU A 115 0.71 6.90 7.29
C GLU A 115 0.57 8.24 6.57
N LEU A 116 1.06 9.33 7.17
CA LEU A 116 0.96 10.68 6.59
C LEU A 116 1.73 10.80 5.28
N SER A 117 2.91 10.19 5.18
CA SER A 117 3.70 10.16 3.94
C SER A 117 3.00 9.32 2.86
N TYR A 118 2.35 8.22 3.24
CA TYR A 118 1.57 7.41 2.31
C TYR A 118 0.40 8.19 1.71
N ASP A 119 -0.35 8.93 2.55
CA ASP A 119 -1.48 9.76 2.13
C ASP A 119 -1.03 10.91 1.20
N LYS A 120 0.21 11.39 1.35
CA LYS A 120 0.84 12.36 0.47
C LYS A 120 1.44 11.74 -0.80
N ALA A 121 1.29 10.44 -1.02
CA ALA A 121 1.93 9.68 -2.09
C ALA A 121 3.47 9.71 -2.07
N GLU A 122 4.09 10.01 -0.94
CA GLU A 122 5.52 9.95 -0.69
C GLU A 122 5.94 8.51 -0.32
N TYR A 123 5.69 7.56 -1.24
CA TYR A 123 5.76 6.13 -0.95
C TYR A 123 7.13 5.62 -0.51
N ARG A 124 8.23 6.27 -0.93
CA ARG A 124 9.59 5.90 -0.48
C ARG A 124 9.79 6.22 0.99
N THR A 125 9.37 7.41 1.40
CA THR A 125 9.41 7.84 2.81
C THR A 125 8.51 6.97 3.66
N ALA A 126 7.27 6.73 3.21
CA ALA A 126 6.33 5.84 3.89
C ALA A 126 6.90 4.43 4.07
N TYR A 127 7.48 3.84 3.02
CA TYR A 127 8.13 2.53 3.07
C TYR A 127 9.24 2.48 4.12
N TYR A 128 10.10 3.48 4.14
CA TYR A 128 11.19 3.57 5.12
C TYR A 128 10.67 3.54 6.56
N TYR A 129 9.66 4.37 6.88
CA TYR A 129 9.13 4.42 8.24
C TYR A 129 8.29 3.20 8.61
N PHE A 130 7.55 2.60 7.67
CA PHE A 130 6.94 1.28 7.90
C PHE A 130 8.00 0.21 8.15
N GLN A 131 9.13 0.24 7.48
CA GLN A 131 10.23 -0.68 7.71
C GLN A 131 10.82 -0.50 9.12
N GLN A 132 11.06 0.74 9.56
CA GLN A 132 11.51 1.03 10.92
C GLN A 132 10.48 0.53 11.95
N MET A 133 9.20 0.83 11.74
CA MET A 133 8.11 0.35 12.59
C MET A 133 8.10 -1.18 12.70
N SER A 134 8.32 -1.90 11.60
CA SER A 134 8.33 -3.37 11.61
C SER A 134 9.44 -3.97 12.47
N GLN A 135 10.55 -3.24 12.64
CA GLN A 135 11.70 -3.66 13.47
C GLN A 135 11.46 -3.42 14.97
N VAL A 136 10.74 -2.35 15.31
CA VAL A 136 10.49 -1.96 16.72
C VAL A 136 9.10 -2.37 17.21
N ALA A 137 8.33 -3.04 16.40
CA ALA A 137 6.94 -3.41 16.68
C ALA A 137 6.81 -4.24 17.97
N SER A 138 6.02 -3.74 18.90
CA SER A 138 5.77 -4.35 20.21
C SER A 138 4.88 -5.60 20.13
N SER A 139 4.25 -5.86 18.99
CA SER A 139 3.39 -7.03 18.76
C SER A 139 3.43 -7.50 17.30
N SER A 140 3.07 -8.79 17.06
CA SER A 140 2.93 -9.32 15.70
C SER A 140 1.87 -8.58 14.89
N ALA A 141 0.78 -8.15 15.51
CA ALA A 141 -0.27 -7.37 14.83
C ALA A 141 0.27 -6.06 14.25
N LYS A 142 1.05 -5.30 15.04
CA LYS A 142 1.67 -4.06 14.59
C LYS A 142 2.74 -4.31 13.52
N ARG A 143 3.52 -5.39 13.65
CA ARG A 143 4.49 -5.80 12.63
C ARG A 143 3.80 -6.13 11.31
N ILE A 144 2.70 -6.88 11.33
CA ILE A 144 1.88 -7.18 10.16
C ILE A 144 1.34 -5.88 9.54
N THR A 145 0.82 -4.95 10.34
CA THR A 145 0.36 -3.63 9.85
C THR A 145 1.47 -2.89 9.11
N ALA A 146 2.67 -2.86 9.67
CA ALA A 146 3.83 -2.24 9.03
C ALA A 146 4.21 -2.93 7.71
N GLN A 147 4.22 -4.26 7.68
CA GLN A 147 4.52 -5.04 6.47
C GLN A 147 3.47 -4.84 5.37
N VAL A 148 2.19 -4.73 5.72
CA VAL A 148 1.11 -4.38 4.78
C VAL A 148 1.34 -2.98 4.21
N GLY A 149 1.70 -2.00 5.05
CA GLY A 149 2.08 -0.66 4.61
C GLY A 149 3.25 -0.68 3.62
N MET A 150 4.31 -1.43 3.94
CA MET A 150 5.46 -1.64 3.03
C MET A 150 5.03 -2.26 1.70
N LEU A 151 4.17 -3.28 1.72
CA LEU A 151 3.68 -3.96 0.52
C LEU A 151 2.94 -2.98 -0.41
N ARG A 152 2.03 -2.19 0.15
CA ARG A 152 1.26 -1.18 -0.59
C ARG A 152 2.15 -0.07 -1.14
N CYS A 153 3.16 0.37 -0.38
CA CYS A 153 4.17 1.32 -0.88
C CYS A 153 4.92 0.75 -2.07
N SER A 154 5.40 -0.50 -1.98
CA SER A 154 6.12 -1.18 -3.06
C SER A 154 5.29 -1.30 -4.33
N GLN A 155 3.99 -1.60 -4.21
CA GLN A 155 3.07 -1.64 -5.33
C GLN A 155 2.91 -0.26 -6.00
N ASN A 156 2.72 0.80 -5.21
CA ASN A 156 2.58 2.16 -5.74
C ASN A 156 3.87 2.67 -6.40
N MET A 157 5.04 2.17 -5.97
CA MET A 157 6.33 2.44 -6.60
C MET A 157 6.60 1.55 -7.83
N ALA A 158 5.75 0.59 -8.14
CA ALA A 158 5.95 -0.45 -9.15
C ALA A 158 7.28 -1.25 -8.95
N ASP A 159 7.71 -1.40 -7.69
CA ASP A 159 8.93 -2.14 -7.33
C ASP A 159 8.59 -3.62 -7.09
N THR A 160 8.60 -4.41 -8.17
CA THR A 160 8.27 -5.84 -8.14
C THR A 160 9.18 -6.65 -7.21
N THR A 161 10.45 -6.28 -7.10
CA THR A 161 11.42 -6.96 -6.23
C THR A 161 11.03 -6.78 -4.76
N SER A 162 10.75 -5.54 -4.35
CA SER A 162 10.28 -5.26 -2.98
C SER A 162 8.91 -5.89 -2.71
N VAL A 163 7.99 -5.89 -3.69
CA VAL A 163 6.68 -6.58 -3.56
C VAL A 163 6.88 -8.06 -3.23
N ILE A 164 7.72 -8.77 -3.98
CA ILE A 164 8.00 -10.21 -3.74
C ILE A 164 8.61 -10.42 -2.35
N ALA A 165 9.61 -9.63 -1.99
CA ALA A 165 10.31 -9.77 -0.72
C ALA A 165 9.38 -9.52 0.48
N VAL A 166 8.62 -8.42 0.45
CA VAL A 166 7.70 -8.03 1.55
C VAL A 166 6.54 -9.00 1.66
N ALA A 167 5.91 -9.37 0.53
CA ALA A 167 4.80 -10.32 0.53
C ALA A 167 5.25 -11.70 1.05
N SER A 168 6.45 -12.18 0.66
CA SER A 168 6.99 -13.44 1.16
C SER A 168 7.18 -13.42 2.67
N LYS A 169 7.76 -12.33 3.21
CA LYS A 169 7.95 -12.17 4.64
C LYS A 169 6.61 -12.08 5.39
N LEU A 170 5.62 -11.37 4.82
CA LEU A 170 4.29 -11.26 5.40
C LEU A 170 3.57 -12.62 5.44
N LEU A 171 3.75 -13.47 4.43
CA LEU A 171 3.16 -14.81 4.37
C LEU A 171 3.77 -15.81 5.38
N GLU A 172 4.97 -15.53 5.91
CA GLU A 172 5.59 -16.29 7.00
C GLU A 172 4.98 -16.01 8.38
N GLU A 173 4.24 -14.89 8.52
CA GLU A 173 3.61 -14.51 9.80
C GLU A 173 2.50 -15.51 10.18
N GLN A 174 2.60 -16.07 11.39
CA GLN A 174 1.65 -17.12 11.85
C GLN A 174 0.23 -16.58 12.09
N GLN A 175 0.11 -15.32 12.48
CA GLN A 175 -1.16 -14.68 12.87
C GLN A 175 -1.78 -13.82 11.77
N ILE A 176 -1.37 -14.03 10.53
CA ILE A 176 -1.94 -13.32 9.38
C ILE A 176 -3.39 -13.79 9.14
N ASP A 177 -4.32 -12.85 9.05
CA ASP A 177 -5.71 -13.15 8.68
C ASP A 177 -5.85 -13.51 7.18
N SER A 178 -6.98 -14.08 6.80
CA SER A 178 -7.22 -14.56 5.43
C SER A 178 -7.27 -13.43 4.40
N VAL A 179 -7.71 -12.22 4.75
CA VAL A 179 -7.81 -11.08 3.85
C VAL A 179 -6.40 -10.57 3.53
N THR A 180 -5.61 -10.33 4.57
CA THR A 180 -4.21 -9.90 4.44
C THR A 180 -3.37 -10.96 3.71
N ARG A 181 -3.60 -12.25 4.00
CA ARG A 181 -2.94 -13.34 3.28
C ARG A 181 -3.26 -13.33 1.80
N ASN A 182 -4.52 -13.16 1.43
CA ASN A 182 -4.94 -13.10 0.03
C ASN A 182 -4.38 -11.86 -0.68
N GLU A 183 -4.34 -10.69 -0.01
CA GLU A 183 -3.70 -9.49 -0.52
C GLU A 183 -2.21 -9.74 -0.82
N ALA A 184 -1.48 -10.35 0.11
CA ALA A 184 -0.06 -10.66 -0.06
C ALA A 184 0.20 -11.65 -1.21
N LEU A 185 -0.58 -12.73 -1.29
CA LEU A 185 -0.51 -13.72 -2.38
C LEU A 185 -0.80 -13.07 -3.74
N TYR A 186 -1.87 -12.26 -3.81
CA TYR A 186 -2.25 -11.58 -5.05
C TYR A 186 -1.17 -10.61 -5.54
N CYS A 187 -0.62 -9.80 -4.64
CA CYS A 187 0.45 -8.86 -4.98
C CYS A 187 1.70 -9.59 -5.48
N ARG A 188 2.10 -10.67 -4.80
CA ARG A 188 3.28 -11.47 -5.16
C ARG A 188 3.06 -12.21 -6.48
N ALA A 189 1.87 -12.78 -6.69
CA ALA A 189 1.51 -13.43 -7.93
C ALA A 189 1.59 -12.47 -9.14
N LYS A 190 1.07 -11.24 -8.99
CA LYS A 190 1.18 -10.23 -10.06
C LYS A 190 2.62 -9.82 -10.33
N ALA A 191 3.46 -9.72 -9.30
CA ALA A 191 4.88 -9.44 -9.45
C ALA A 191 5.59 -10.59 -10.18
N TYR A 192 5.29 -11.85 -9.85
CA TYR A 192 5.79 -13.01 -10.56
C TYR A 192 5.32 -13.06 -12.02
N TRP A 193 4.02 -12.74 -12.26
CA TRP A 193 3.47 -12.64 -13.61
C TRP A 193 4.21 -11.60 -14.46
N GLN A 194 4.44 -10.40 -13.92
CA GLN A 194 5.19 -9.34 -14.59
C GLN A 194 6.64 -9.72 -14.90
N GLY A 195 7.24 -10.55 -14.04
CA GLY A 195 8.57 -11.12 -14.23
C GLY A 195 8.59 -12.43 -15.02
N GLU A 196 7.50 -12.81 -15.70
CA GLU A 196 7.35 -14.04 -16.49
C GLU A 196 7.63 -15.34 -15.70
N GLN A 197 7.56 -15.26 -14.37
CA GLN A 197 7.75 -16.41 -13.47
C GLN A 197 6.42 -17.14 -13.26
N TYR A 198 5.83 -17.61 -14.36
CA TYR A 198 4.46 -18.15 -14.40
C TYR A 198 4.25 -19.32 -13.44
N GLY A 199 5.26 -20.18 -13.27
CA GLY A 199 5.19 -21.30 -12.32
C GLY A 199 5.05 -20.87 -10.87
N LEU A 200 5.70 -19.78 -10.46
CA LEU A 200 5.55 -19.21 -9.11
C LEU A 200 4.22 -18.48 -8.97
N ALA A 201 3.80 -17.75 -10.00
CA ALA A 201 2.51 -17.10 -10.03
C ALA A 201 1.34 -18.08 -9.85
N LEU A 202 1.39 -19.26 -10.49
CA LEU A 202 0.40 -20.34 -10.35
C LEU A 202 0.14 -20.72 -8.89
N VAL A 203 1.20 -20.89 -8.11
CA VAL A 203 1.11 -21.31 -6.70
C VAL A 203 0.29 -20.31 -5.89
N ASP A 204 0.57 -19.02 -6.10
CA ASP A 204 -0.07 -17.94 -5.36
C ASP A 204 -1.50 -17.64 -5.86
N LEU A 205 -1.76 -17.79 -7.18
CA LEU A 205 -3.07 -17.54 -7.78
C LEU A 205 -4.09 -18.63 -7.44
N THR A 206 -3.67 -19.88 -7.30
CA THR A 206 -4.56 -21.02 -7.11
C THR A 206 -5.54 -20.87 -5.94
N PRO A 207 -5.14 -20.46 -4.73
CA PRO A 207 -6.08 -20.25 -3.63
C PRO A 207 -7.04 -19.09 -3.86
N ILE A 208 -6.59 -18.00 -4.54
CA ILE A 208 -7.34 -16.76 -4.76
C ILE A 208 -8.41 -16.96 -5.85
N ALA A 209 -8.08 -17.70 -6.91
CA ALA A 209 -8.95 -17.97 -8.05
C ALA A 209 -10.24 -18.75 -7.71
N LYS A 210 -10.36 -19.24 -6.48
CA LYS A 210 -11.56 -19.94 -6.01
C LYS A 210 -12.73 -19.00 -5.71
N GLU A 211 -12.47 -17.71 -5.44
CA GLU A 211 -13.49 -16.73 -5.04
C GLU A 211 -13.68 -15.65 -6.11
N VAL A 212 -14.22 -16.06 -7.26
CA VAL A 212 -14.42 -15.19 -8.44
C VAL A 212 -15.49 -14.09 -8.25
N ARG A 213 -16.19 -14.05 -7.11
CA ARG A 213 -17.11 -12.95 -6.79
C ARG A 213 -16.37 -11.68 -6.38
N THR A 214 -15.11 -11.80 -5.99
CA THR A 214 -14.22 -10.64 -5.79
C THR A 214 -13.49 -10.29 -7.08
N GLN A 215 -13.15 -9.00 -7.25
CA GLN A 215 -12.37 -8.55 -8.40
C GLN A 215 -11.02 -9.27 -8.48
N GLN A 216 -10.31 -9.38 -7.34
CA GLN A 216 -9.02 -10.07 -7.28
C GLN A 216 -9.13 -11.56 -7.63
N GLY A 217 -10.19 -12.23 -7.17
CA GLY A 217 -10.42 -13.63 -7.49
C GLY A 217 -10.76 -13.87 -8.96
N ALA A 218 -11.55 -13.00 -9.57
CA ALA A 218 -11.86 -13.07 -11.00
C ALA A 218 -10.60 -12.81 -11.86
N GLU A 219 -9.81 -11.79 -11.52
CA GLU A 219 -8.51 -11.54 -12.16
C GLU A 219 -7.55 -12.72 -11.97
N ALA A 220 -7.46 -13.26 -10.74
CA ALA A 220 -6.61 -14.41 -10.44
C ALA A 220 -7.02 -15.64 -11.26
N LYS A 221 -8.31 -15.85 -11.49
CA LYS A 221 -8.82 -16.97 -12.31
C LYS A 221 -8.39 -16.85 -13.78
N TYR A 222 -8.46 -15.64 -14.33
CA TYR A 222 -7.92 -15.34 -15.66
C TYR A 222 -6.39 -15.55 -15.72
N LEU A 223 -5.65 -14.95 -14.77
CA LEU A 223 -4.19 -15.07 -14.74
C LEU A 223 -3.72 -16.52 -14.54
N LEU A 224 -4.46 -17.32 -13.78
CA LEU A 224 -4.19 -18.76 -13.60
C LEU A 224 -4.24 -19.48 -14.95
N ALA A 225 -5.29 -19.28 -15.74
CA ALA A 225 -5.40 -19.85 -17.07
C ALA A 225 -4.29 -19.35 -18.01
N ALA A 226 -3.99 -18.05 -17.95
CA ALA A 226 -2.94 -17.45 -18.75
C ALA A 226 -1.54 -17.98 -18.38
N CYS A 227 -1.27 -18.24 -17.09
CA CYS A 227 -0.03 -18.90 -16.66
C CYS A 227 0.11 -20.28 -17.25
N TYR A 228 -0.95 -21.10 -17.21
CA TYR A 228 -0.95 -22.42 -17.83
C TYR A 228 -0.69 -22.34 -19.35
N TYR A 229 -1.30 -21.39 -20.03
CA TYR A 229 -1.08 -21.15 -21.45
C TYR A 229 0.39 -20.82 -21.74
N HIS A 230 1.00 -19.87 -21.02
CA HIS A 230 2.41 -19.51 -21.21
C HIS A 230 3.38 -20.62 -20.86
N LEU A 231 3.01 -21.55 -19.97
CA LEU A 231 3.80 -22.73 -19.64
C LEU A 231 3.59 -23.89 -20.64
N GLY A 232 2.78 -23.71 -21.67
CA GLY A 232 2.46 -24.75 -22.66
C GLY A 232 1.51 -25.84 -22.14
N ALA A 233 0.93 -25.67 -20.96
CA ALA A 233 -0.06 -26.58 -20.38
C ALA A 233 -1.48 -26.24 -20.89
N ILE A 234 -1.66 -26.36 -22.20
CA ILE A 234 -2.83 -25.85 -22.94
C ILE A 234 -4.16 -26.44 -22.42
N ASP A 235 -4.19 -27.75 -22.15
CA ASP A 235 -5.41 -28.42 -21.65
C ASP A 235 -5.82 -27.90 -20.26
N MET A 236 -4.82 -27.57 -19.41
CA MET A 236 -5.08 -26.97 -18.10
C MET A 236 -5.61 -25.56 -18.23
N ALA A 237 -5.05 -24.76 -19.16
CA ALA A 237 -5.53 -23.42 -19.45
C ALA A 237 -6.99 -23.44 -19.87
N GLU A 238 -7.34 -24.29 -20.83
CA GLU A 238 -8.71 -24.48 -21.32
C GLU A 238 -9.67 -24.93 -20.20
N GLN A 239 -9.26 -25.89 -19.37
CA GLN A 239 -10.04 -26.36 -18.23
C GLN A 239 -10.35 -25.24 -17.23
N GLU A 240 -9.36 -24.38 -16.92
CA GLU A 240 -9.53 -23.23 -16.03
C GLU A 240 -10.50 -22.21 -16.62
N ILE A 241 -10.41 -21.91 -17.92
CA ILE A 241 -11.34 -21.01 -18.62
C ILE A 241 -12.75 -21.57 -18.60
N MET A 242 -12.93 -22.84 -18.99
CA MET A 242 -14.25 -23.49 -19.00
C MET A 242 -14.86 -23.54 -17.60
N SER A 243 -14.06 -23.83 -16.57
CA SER A 243 -14.48 -23.74 -15.18
C SER A 243 -14.96 -22.32 -14.83
N PHE A 244 -14.27 -21.29 -15.29
CA PHE A 244 -14.64 -19.88 -15.02
C PHE A 244 -15.99 -19.53 -15.65
N THR A 245 -16.30 -20.00 -16.86
CA THR A 245 -17.61 -19.76 -17.50
C THR A 245 -18.80 -20.35 -16.71
N GLN A 246 -18.55 -21.38 -15.91
CA GLN A 246 -19.57 -22.01 -15.07
C GLN A 246 -19.75 -21.34 -13.71
N MET A 247 -18.78 -20.49 -13.29
CA MET A 247 -18.83 -19.78 -12.03
C MET A 247 -19.66 -18.51 -12.14
N ARG A 248 -20.38 -18.16 -11.07
CA ARG A 248 -21.11 -16.88 -11.01
C ARG A 248 -20.19 -15.75 -10.60
N THR A 249 -19.97 -14.79 -11.50
CA THR A 249 -19.20 -13.58 -11.25
C THR A 249 -19.91 -12.35 -11.82
N SER A 250 -19.77 -11.19 -11.15
CA SER A 250 -20.13 -9.89 -11.68
C SER A 250 -18.99 -9.24 -12.49
N HIS A 251 -17.79 -9.81 -12.43
CA HIS A 251 -16.57 -9.26 -13.03
C HIS A 251 -16.42 -9.77 -14.48
N GLN A 252 -17.35 -9.34 -15.34
CA GLN A 252 -17.45 -9.78 -16.75
C GLN A 252 -16.19 -9.48 -17.57
N TYR A 253 -15.44 -8.45 -17.23
CA TYR A 253 -14.18 -8.10 -17.88
C TYR A 253 -13.17 -9.26 -17.86
N TRP A 254 -12.94 -9.88 -16.71
CA TRP A 254 -11.99 -10.98 -16.58
C TRP A 254 -12.48 -12.27 -17.25
N LEU A 255 -13.79 -12.49 -17.25
CA LEU A 255 -14.40 -13.58 -18.00
C LEU A 255 -14.22 -13.38 -19.50
N ALA A 256 -14.44 -12.15 -20.00
CA ALA A 256 -14.20 -11.80 -21.40
C ALA A 256 -12.74 -12.00 -21.81
N LYS A 257 -11.80 -11.55 -20.98
CA LYS A 257 -10.37 -11.82 -21.19
C LYS A 257 -10.04 -13.30 -21.27
N SER A 258 -10.69 -14.13 -20.45
CA SER A 258 -10.51 -15.57 -20.48
C SER A 258 -11.05 -16.20 -21.76
N LEU A 259 -12.19 -15.73 -22.29
CA LEU A 259 -12.73 -16.20 -23.55
C LEU A 259 -11.89 -15.75 -24.77
N ILE A 260 -11.28 -14.57 -24.71
CA ILE A 260 -10.30 -14.13 -25.70
C ILE A 260 -9.07 -15.06 -25.68
N LEU A 261 -8.57 -15.42 -24.52
CA LEU A 261 -7.48 -16.40 -24.38
C LEU A 261 -7.88 -17.78 -24.93
N LEU A 262 -9.13 -18.20 -24.72
CA LEU A 262 -9.64 -19.45 -25.29
C LEU A 262 -9.64 -19.38 -26.83
N SER A 263 -9.97 -18.23 -27.41
CA SER A 263 -9.82 -18.03 -28.87
C SER A 263 -8.36 -18.15 -29.32
N ASP A 264 -7.40 -17.61 -28.57
CA ASP A 264 -5.98 -17.76 -28.89
C ASP A 264 -5.52 -19.22 -28.86
N ILE A 265 -5.96 -19.98 -27.85
CA ILE A 265 -5.71 -21.42 -27.76
C ILE A 265 -6.22 -22.16 -29.01
N ASN A 266 -7.43 -21.83 -29.49
CA ASN A 266 -7.98 -22.46 -30.69
C ASN A 266 -7.24 -22.03 -31.95
N VAL A 267 -6.77 -20.77 -32.03
CA VAL A 267 -5.93 -20.31 -33.14
C VAL A 267 -4.62 -21.10 -33.21
N ASP A 268 -4.00 -21.37 -32.06
CA ASP A 268 -2.73 -22.15 -31.99
C ASP A 268 -2.95 -23.63 -32.37
N ARG A 269 -4.13 -24.17 -32.09
CA ARG A 269 -4.57 -25.50 -32.55
C ARG A 269 -5.03 -25.52 -34.03
N GLN A 270 -5.00 -24.37 -34.71
CA GLN A 270 -5.52 -24.18 -36.07
C GLN A 270 -7.04 -24.40 -36.22
N GLU A 271 -7.76 -24.34 -35.14
CA GLU A 271 -9.23 -24.44 -35.10
C GLU A 271 -9.85 -23.04 -35.26
N LEU A 272 -9.58 -22.41 -36.43
CA LEU A 272 -9.95 -21.00 -36.70
C LEU A 272 -11.45 -20.75 -36.61
N PHE A 273 -12.28 -21.69 -37.07
CA PHE A 273 -13.72 -21.59 -36.96
C PHE A 273 -14.16 -21.49 -35.50
N GLN A 274 -13.66 -22.34 -34.63
CA GLN A 274 -13.99 -22.36 -33.22
C GLN A 274 -13.54 -21.05 -32.54
N ALA A 275 -12.30 -20.63 -32.81
CA ALA A 275 -11.76 -19.35 -32.33
C ALA A 275 -12.66 -18.16 -32.64
N LYS A 276 -13.13 -18.10 -33.91
CA LYS A 276 -14.05 -17.06 -34.41
C LYS A 276 -15.40 -17.10 -33.70
N GLN A 277 -15.95 -18.28 -33.44
CA GLN A 277 -17.25 -18.41 -32.76
C GLN A 277 -17.19 -17.85 -31.31
N TYR A 278 -16.14 -18.11 -30.57
CA TYR A 278 -15.97 -17.53 -29.22
C TYR A 278 -15.93 -16.00 -29.27
N LEU A 279 -15.20 -15.41 -30.23
CA LEU A 279 -15.08 -13.93 -30.31
C LEU A 279 -16.42 -13.31 -30.78
N LEU A 280 -17.14 -13.92 -31.71
CA LEU A 280 -18.46 -13.43 -32.18
C LEU A 280 -19.51 -13.53 -31.07
N ALA A 281 -19.52 -14.65 -30.32
CA ALA A 281 -20.38 -14.77 -29.17
C ALA A 281 -20.09 -13.72 -28.08
N LEU A 282 -18.80 -13.43 -27.84
CA LEU A 282 -18.40 -12.39 -26.92
C LEU A 282 -18.79 -11.00 -27.43
N GLN A 283 -18.58 -10.69 -28.70
CA GLN A 283 -18.96 -9.42 -29.33
C GLN A 283 -20.46 -9.13 -29.19
N ASN A 284 -21.31 -10.16 -29.32
CA ASN A 284 -22.74 -10.02 -29.21
C ASN A 284 -23.27 -9.86 -27.77
N ASN A 285 -22.51 -10.31 -26.78
CA ASN A 285 -22.98 -10.36 -25.39
C ASN A 285 -22.22 -9.42 -24.41
N TYR A 286 -21.08 -8.86 -24.83
CA TYR A 286 -20.27 -7.96 -24.01
C TYR A 286 -20.42 -6.52 -24.51
N HIS A 287 -20.95 -5.61 -23.66
CA HIS A 287 -21.30 -4.25 -24.06
C HIS A 287 -20.60 -3.15 -23.25
N ALA A 288 -19.61 -3.50 -22.42
CA ALA A 288 -18.83 -2.50 -21.67
C ALA A 288 -17.93 -1.68 -22.61
N GLN A 289 -17.70 -0.43 -22.24
CA GLN A 289 -16.83 0.48 -23.00
C GLN A 289 -15.40 0.40 -22.43
N ASP A 290 -14.68 -0.65 -22.79
CA ASP A 290 -13.29 -0.90 -22.38
C ASP A 290 -12.47 -1.48 -23.56
N ASP A 291 -11.29 -2.05 -23.28
CA ASP A 291 -10.37 -2.59 -24.29
C ASP A 291 -10.84 -3.91 -24.93
N ILE A 292 -11.87 -4.57 -24.40
CA ILE A 292 -12.35 -5.88 -24.88
C ILE A 292 -12.86 -5.81 -26.30
N GLN A 293 -13.66 -4.79 -26.66
CA GLN A 293 -14.22 -4.66 -28.03
C GLN A 293 -13.09 -4.50 -29.05
N THR A 294 -12.11 -3.65 -28.77
CA THR A 294 -10.95 -3.46 -29.64
C THR A 294 -10.13 -4.74 -29.79
N ALA A 295 -9.96 -5.49 -28.69
CA ALA A 295 -9.26 -6.77 -28.70
C ALA A 295 -10.00 -7.81 -29.57
N ILE A 296 -11.34 -7.90 -29.48
CA ILE A 296 -12.16 -8.79 -30.27
C ILE A 296 -12.01 -8.46 -31.77
N GLU A 297 -12.16 -7.19 -32.15
CA GLU A 297 -12.08 -6.75 -33.56
C GLU A 297 -10.70 -7.07 -34.15
N SER A 298 -9.64 -6.76 -33.42
CA SER A 298 -8.26 -7.05 -33.83
C SER A 298 -8.04 -8.56 -34.09
N LYS A 299 -8.55 -9.41 -33.16
CA LYS A 299 -8.39 -10.87 -33.29
C LYS A 299 -9.25 -11.47 -34.40
N LEU A 300 -10.48 -10.98 -34.59
CA LEU A 300 -11.31 -11.39 -35.70
C LEU A 300 -10.65 -11.06 -37.04
N GLN A 301 -10.04 -9.88 -37.17
CA GLN A 301 -9.29 -9.49 -38.35
C GLN A 301 -8.06 -10.40 -38.58
N ALA A 302 -7.32 -10.72 -37.53
CA ALA A 302 -6.17 -11.63 -37.60
C ALA A 302 -6.60 -13.05 -38.06
N ILE A 303 -7.72 -13.56 -37.52
CA ILE A 303 -8.27 -14.86 -37.92
C ILE A 303 -8.68 -14.84 -39.42
N ALA A 304 -9.35 -13.79 -39.88
CA ALA A 304 -9.77 -13.65 -41.29
C ALA A 304 -8.54 -13.64 -42.24
N GLN A 305 -7.44 -13.01 -41.85
CA GLN A 305 -6.20 -13.04 -42.62
C GLN A 305 -5.61 -14.45 -42.69
N LYS A 306 -5.60 -15.22 -41.58
CA LYS A 306 -5.13 -16.60 -41.55
C LYS A 306 -6.02 -17.52 -42.43
N GLU A 307 -7.36 -17.36 -42.37
CA GLU A 307 -8.30 -18.09 -43.20
C GLU A 307 -8.03 -17.85 -44.71
N ALA A 308 -7.78 -16.59 -45.10
CA ALA A 308 -7.46 -16.22 -46.48
C ALA A 308 -6.14 -16.85 -46.98
N GLN A 309 -5.10 -16.88 -46.12
CA GLN A 309 -3.83 -17.51 -46.45
C GLN A 309 -3.98 -19.02 -46.65
N GLN A 310 -4.68 -19.71 -45.75
CA GLN A 310 -4.92 -21.16 -45.87
C GLN A 310 -5.67 -21.51 -47.18
N THR A 311 -6.63 -20.66 -47.60
CA THR A 311 -7.38 -20.84 -48.85
C THR A 311 -6.48 -20.68 -50.07
N THR A 312 -5.56 -19.72 -50.04
CA THR A 312 -4.60 -19.47 -51.12
C THR A 312 -3.61 -20.63 -51.29
N ASP A 313 -3.06 -21.13 -50.17
CA ASP A 313 -2.13 -22.25 -50.18
C ASP A 313 -2.78 -23.54 -50.68
N THR A 314 -4.02 -23.81 -50.27
CA THR A 314 -4.79 -24.98 -50.74
C THR A 314 -5.08 -24.92 -52.25
N THR A 315 -5.38 -23.72 -52.76
CA THR A 315 -5.61 -23.53 -54.23
C THR A 315 -4.33 -23.73 -55.02
N TYR A 316 -3.20 -23.29 -54.51
CA TYR A 316 -1.87 -23.50 -55.13
C TYR A 316 -1.47 -24.97 -55.22
N ILE A 317 -1.73 -25.76 -54.17
CA ILE A 317 -1.43 -27.18 -54.09
C ILE A 317 -2.33 -28.00 -55.04
N GLN A 318 -3.56 -27.58 -55.30
CA GLN A 318 -4.49 -28.24 -56.21
C GLN A 318 -4.17 -27.95 -57.68
N GLN A 319 -3.32 -26.97 -57.99
CA GLN A 319 -2.89 -26.60 -59.36
C GLN A 319 -1.53 -27.22 -59.77
N LEU A 320 -0.84 -27.90 -58.85
CA LEU A 320 0.38 -28.69 -59.10
C LEU A 320 0.07 -30.17 -59.29
#